data_ed75112b3b423c55f9a95814a684bb53
#
_entry.id   ed75112b3b423c55f9a95814a684bb53
#
_cell.length_a   1.000
_cell.length_b   1.000
_cell.length_c   1.000
_cell.angle_alpha   90.00
_cell.angle_beta   90.00
_cell.angle_gamma   90.00
#
_symmetry.space_group_name_H-M   'P 1'
#
loop_
_entity.id
_entity.type
_entity.pdbx_description
1 polymer ?
#
loop_
_entity_poly.entity_id
_entity_poly.type
_entity_poly.pdbx_seq_one_letter_code
_entity_poly.pdbx_strand_id
1 'polypeptide(L)'
;MTFKLRFHEKAWREWQQLDTSVREPLKNKLLERLEQPRVPASALRGMPNCYKIKLHSVGYRLVYRVDNATVYVTVIAVGNRDKSRVYQNATQRL
;
A
#
# COMPACT_ATOMS: atom_id res chain seq x y z
N MET A 1 1.66 -17.02 -9.28
CA MET A 1 0.47 -17.12 -8.43
C MET A 1 0.05 -15.71 -7.98
N THR A 2 -1.23 -15.39 -8.14
CA THR A 2 -1.74 -14.07 -7.82
C THR A 2 -2.19 -14.01 -6.37
N PHE A 3 -1.70 -13.02 -5.63
CA PHE A 3 -2.15 -12.78 -4.27
C PHE A 3 -3.53 -12.14 -4.29
N LYS A 4 -4.28 -12.33 -3.22
CA LYS A 4 -5.59 -11.70 -3.05
C LYS A 4 -5.40 -10.34 -2.37
N LEU A 5 -6.28 -9.40 -2.69
CA LEU A 5 -6.22 -8.04 -2.15
C LEU A 5 -7.22 -7.85 -1.03
N ARG A 6 -6.78 -7.22 0.05
CA ARG A 6 -7.69 -6.75 1.10
C ARG A 6 -7.13 -5.47 1.71
N PHE A 7 -7.97 -4.78 2.48
CA PHE A 7 -7.63 -3.49 3.07
C PHE A 7 -7.81 -3.54 4.57
N HIS A 8 -6.88 -2.91 5.30
CA HIS A 8 -7.12 -2.55 6.67
C HIS A 8 -8.32 -1.59 6.69
N GLU A 9 -9.15 -1.65 7.73
CA GLU A 9 -10.38 -0.86 7.81
C GLU A 9 -10.13 0.63 7.59
N LYS A 10 -9.12 1.19 8.26
CA LYS A 10 -8.79 2.60 8.10
C LYS A 10 -8.22 2.93 6.74
N ALA A 11 -7.45 2.01 6.16
CA ALA A 11 -6.91 2.17 4.82
C ALA A 11 -8.02 2.17 3.77
N TRP A 12 -9.06 1.38 3.98
CA TRP A 12 -10.20 1.35 3.07
C TRP A 12 -10.89 2.73 3.03
N ARG A 13 -11.04 3.36 4.19
CA ARG A 13 -11.62 4.70 4.26
C ARG A 13 -10.76 5.72 3.54
N GLU A 14 -9.45 5.63 3.72
CA GLU A 14 -8.51 6.53 3.04
C GLU A 14 -8.56 6.33 1.53
N TRP A 15 -8.67 5.08 1.09
CA TRP A 15 -8.78 4.75 -0.32
C TRP A 15 -10.03 5.35 -0.96
N GLN A 16 -11.16 5.26 -0.26
CA GLN A 16 -12.42 5.78 -0.76
C GLN A 16 -12.42 7.30 -0.90
N GLN A 17 -11.59 8.00 -0.16
CA GLN A 17 -11.50 9.45 -0.20
C GLN A 17 -10.59 9.96 -1.32
N LEU A 18 -9.90 9.08 -2.02
CA LEU A 18 -9.02 9.49 -3.11
C LEU A 18 -9.81 9.90 -4.33
N ASP A 19 -9.34 10.96 -5.01
CA ASP A 19 -9.83 11.29 -6.33
C ASP A 19 -9.57 10.15 -7.30
N THR A 20 -10.43 10.01 -8.30
CA THR A 20 -10.24 9.01 -9.34
C THR A 20 -8.88 9.16 -10.02
N SER A 21 -8.42 10.40 -10.23
CA SER A 21 -7.14 10.67 -10.87
C SER A 21 -5.95 10.13 -10.06
N VAL A 22 -6.12 9.94 -8.75
CA VAL A 22 -5.09 9.35 -7.87
C VAL A 22 -5.34 7.86 -7.71
N ARG A 23 -6.59 7.49 -7.48
CA ARG A 23 -6.96 6.11 -7.17
C ARG A 23 -6.69 5.15 -8.33
N GLU A 24 -7.02 5.54 -9.58
CA GLU A 24 -6.85 4.65 -10.72
C GLU A 24 -5.40 4.30 -10.99
N PRO A 25 -4.45 5.25 -11.02
CA PRO A 25 -3.04 4.89 -11.17
C PRO A 25 -2.52 4.02 -10.02
N LEU A 26 -2.94 4.30 -8.77
CA LEU A 26 -2.55 3.48 -7.63
C LEU A 26 -3.11 2.07 -7.75
N LYS A 27 -4.36 1.96 -8.20
CA LYS A 27 -5.00 0.66 -8.40
C LYS A 27 -4.24 -0.17 -9.41
N ASN A 28 -3.83 0.44 -10.52
CA ASN A 28 -3.08 -0.28 -11.55
C ASN A 28 -1.75 -0.80 -11.01
N LYS A 29 -1.03 0.02 -10.26
CA LYS A 29 0.22 -0.40 -9.63
C LYS A 29 -0.01 -1.49 -8.60
N LEU A 30 -1.09 -1.39 -7.84
CA LEU A 30 -1.43 -2.38 -6.82
C LEU A 30 -1.74 -3.73 -7.46
N LEU A 31 -2.47 -3.73 -8.56
CA LEU A 31 -2.77 -4.97 -9.28
C LEU A 31 -1.50 -5.65 -9.79
N GLU A 32 -0.52 -4.89 -10.25
CA GLU A 32 0.78 -5.44 -10.64
C GLU A 32 1.47 -6.10 -9.44
N ARG A 33 1.37 -5.47 -8.27
CA ARG A 33 2.01 -6.00 -7.05
C ARG A 33 1.35 -7.28 -6.56
N LEU A 34 0.12 -7.56 -6.96
CA LEU A 34 -0.51 -8.84 -6.59
C LEU A 34 0.16 -10.03 -7.26
N GLU A 35 0.81 -9.81 -8.40
CA GLU A 35 1.57 -10.86 -9.08
C GLU A 35 2.92 -11.09 -8.44
N GLN A 36 3.61 -10.00 -8.05
CA GLN A 36 4.91 -10.07 -7.40
C GLN A 36 4.98 -9.01 -6.29
N PRO A 37 4.41 -9.29 -5.13
CA PRO A 37 4.31 -8.26 -4.09
C PRO A 37 5.62 -7.97 -3.37
N ARG A 38 6.58 -8.87 -3.39
CA ARG A 38 7.85 -8.65 -2.70
C ARG A 38 8.84 -7.99 -3.64
N VAL A 39 8.85 -6.65 -3.61
CA VAL A 39 9.72 -5.83 -4.44
C VAL A 39 10.82 -5.25 -3.53
N PRO A 40 12.06 -5.76 -3.59
CA PRO A 40 13.10 -5.36 -2.64
C PRO A 40 13.34 -3.85 -2.59
N ALA A 41 13.32 -3.18 -3.73
CA ALA A 41 13.55 -1.73 -3.79
C ALA A 41 12.46 -0.93 -3.07
N SER A 42 11.31 -1.53 -2.83
CA SER A 42 10.17 -0.89 -2.19
C SER A 42 9.96 -1.34 -0.74
N ALA A 43 10.82 -2.21 -0.23
CA ALA A 43 10.69 -2.70 1.13
C ALA A 43 10.89 -1.58 2.15
N LEU A 44 10.09 -1.61 3.21
CA LEU A 44 10.16 -0.60 4.26
C LEU A 44 11.00 -1.10 5.41
N ARG A 45 12.01 -0.29 5.79
CA ARG A 45 12.88 -0.63 6.90
C ARG A 45 12.09 -0.55 8.21
N GLY A 46 12.26 -1.55 9.07
CA GLY A 46 11.59 -1.59 10.36
C GLY A 46 10.15 -2.05 10.32
N MET A 47 9.64 -2.39 9.14
CA MET A 47 8.30 -2.93 8.98
C MET A 47 8.36 -4.23 8.18
N PRO A 48 8.50 -5.38 8.86
CA PRO A 48 8.65 -6.67 8.18
C PRO A 48 7.48 -6.94 7.24
N ASN A 49 7.80 -7.44 6.04
CA ASN A 49 6.82 -7.82 5.03
C ASN A 49 6.02 -6.67 4.46
N CYS A 50 6.44 -5.43 4.71
CA CYS A 50 5.74 -4.24 4.23
C CYS A 50 6.51 -3.57 3.11
N TYR A 51 5.76 -3.06 2.13
CA TYR A 51 6.30 -2.44 0.94
C TYR A 51 5.49 -1.19 0.61
N LYS A 52 6.10 -0.29 -0.17
CA LYS A 52 5.44 0.96 -0.55
C LYS A 52 5.21 1.01 -2.04
N ILE A 53 4.18 1.75 -2.43
CA ILE A 53 3.95 2.17 -3.80
C ILE A 53 3.95 3.70 -3.78
N LYS A 54 4.72 4.31 -4.67
CA LYS A 54 4.79 5.77 -4.78
C LYS A 54 4.13 6.22 -6.07
N LEU A 55 3.31 7.24 -5.98
CA LEU A 55 2.77 7.92 -7.14
C LEU A 55 3.42 9.30 -7.19
N HIS A 56 4.54 9.40 -7.88
CA HIS A 56 5.42 10.56 -7.83
C HIS A 56 4.75 11.85 -8.29
N SER A 57 3.93 11.77 -9.33
CA SER A 57 3.35 12.96 -9.95
C SER A 57 2.45 13.75 -9.01
N VAL A 58 1.84 13.08 -8.03
CA VAL A 58 0.93 13.74 -7.10
C VAL A 58 1.32 13.53 -5.63
N GLY A 59 2.48 12.89 -5.40
CA GLY A 59 3.01 12.72 -4.05
C GLY A 59 2.24 11.80 -3.15
N TYR A 60 1.44 10.90 -3.68
CA TYR A 60 0.73 9.93 -2.87
C TYR A 60 1.53 8.66 -2.68
N ARG A 61 1.29 8.00 -1.55
CA ARG A 61 1.97 6.76 -1.19
C ARG A 61 0.98 5.78 -0.61
N LEU A 62 1.25 4.49 -0.84
CA LEU A 62 0.46 3.40 -0.31
C LEU A 62 1.41 2.40 0.32
N VAL A 63 1.04 1.89 1.50
CA VAL A 63 1.80 0.84 2.19
C VAL A 63 0.95 -0.41 2.24
N TYR A 64 1.54 -1.54 1.86
CA TYR A 64 0.85 -2.83 1.97
C TYR A 64 1.74 -3.83 2.67
N ARG A 65 1.11 -4.84 3.25
CA ARG A 65 1.79 -5.96 3.90
C ARG A 65 1.51 -7.24 3.12
N VAL A 66 2.54 -8.06 2.98
CA VAL A 66 2.43 -9.35 2.30
C VAL A 66 2.29 -10.44 3.34
N ASP A 67 1.30 -11.32 3.17
CA ASP A 67 1.11 -12.48 4.00
C ASP A 67 1.16 -13.72 3.12
N ASN A 68 2.27 -14.45 3.17
CA ASN A 68 2.45 -15.64 2.35
C ASN A 68 1.57 -16.80 2.80
N ALA A 69 1.31 -16.90 4.10
CA ALA A 69 0.53 -18.02 4.64
C ALA A 69 -0.90 -18.01 4.12
N THR A 70 -1.47 -16.82 3.95
CA THR A 70 -2.85 -16.65 3.48
C THR A 70 -2.92 -16.17 2.04
N VAL A 71 -1.78 -15.88 1.42
CA VAL A 71 -1.67 -15.37 0.05
C VAL A 71 -2.42 -14.04 -0.12
N TYR A 72 -2.34 -13.18 0.89
CA TYR A 72 -2.98 -11.86 0.86
C TYR A 72 -1.97 -10.73 0.80
N VAL A 73 -2.35 -9.69 0.05
CA VAL A 73 -1.73 -8.38 0.12
C VAL A 73 -2.74 -7.49 0.81
N THR A 74 -2.37 -6.95 1.97
CA THR A 74 -3.25 -6.09 2.77
C THR A 74 -2.77 -4.65 2.68
N VAL A 75 -3.61 -3.76 2.18
CA VAL A 75 -3.30 -2.33 2.17
C VAL A 75 -3.45 -1.82 3.59
N ILE A 76 -2.38 -1.26 4.15
CA ILE A 76 -2.34 -0.82 5.54
C ILE A 76 -2.59 0.68 5.66
N ALA A 77 -2.08 1.47 4.72
CA ALA A 77 -2.24 2.92 4.77
C ALA A 77 -2.11 3.50 3.38
N VAL A 78 -2.88 4.57 3.12
CA VAL A 78 -2.82 5.33 1.88
C VAL A 78 -2.87 6.80 2.25
N GLY A 79 -2.01 7.62 1.64
CA GLY A 79 -2.09 9.04 1.90
C GLY A 79 -1.05 9.83 1.14
N ASN A 80 -1.10 11.13 1.33
CA ASN A 80 -0.13 12.06 0.78
C ASN A 80 1.21 11.85 1.50
N ARG A 81 2.31 12.11 0.79
CA ARG A 81 3.66 11.93 1.34
C ARG A 81 3.97 12.90 2.49
N ASP A 82 3.14 13.90 2.69
CA ASP A 82 3.40 14.98 3.63
C ASP A 82 3.75 14.46 5.02
N LYS A 83 4.91 14.88 5.53
CA LYS A 83 5.38 14.59 6.90
C LYS A 83 5.44 13.10 7.24
N SER A 84 5.56 12.24 6.24
CA SER A 84 5.64 10.79 6.44
C SER A 84 4.48 10.20 7.23
N ARG A 85 3.34 10.87 7.23
CA ARG A 85 2.18 10.44 8.02
C ARG A 85 1.69 9.06 7.62
N VAL A 86 1.73 8.75 6.33
CA VAL A 86 1.28 7.46 5.83
C VAL A 86 2.10 6.32 6.46
N TYR A 87 3.41 6.52 6.64
CA TYR A 87 4.27 5.50 7.25
C TYR A 87 4.01 5.36 8.73
N GLN A 88 3.76 6.47 9.42
CA GLN A 88 3.41 6.43 10.83
C GLN A 88 2.10 5.69 11.06
N ASN A 89 1.10 5.97 10.22
CA ASN A 89 -0.18 5.28 10.29
C ASN A 89 -0.01 3.79 10.04
N ALA A 90 0.80 3.42 9.05
CA ALA A 90 1.06 2.02 8.75
C ALA A 90 1.67 1.31 9.94
N THR A 91 2.67 1.92 10.58
CA THR A 91 3.34 1.34 11.74
C THR A 91 2.35 1.08 12.87
N GLN A 92 1.44 2.01 13.11
CA GLN A 92 0.46 1.89 14.18
C GLN A 92 -0.60 0.82 13.89
N ARG A 93 -0.80 0.48 12.63
CA ARG A 93 -1.84 -0.46 12.22
C ARG A 93 -1.36 -1.90 12.06
N LEU A 94 -0.06 -2.12 12.21
CA LEU A 94 0.51 -3.46 12.09
C LEU A 94 0.25 -4.34 13.31
#